data_0f698a6e9d878e6086fef60f946d8067
#
_entry.id   0f698a6e9d878e6086fef60f946d8067
#
_cell.length_a   1.000
_cell.length_b   1.000
_cell.length_c   1.000
_cell.angle_alpha   90.00
_cell.angle_beta   90.00
_cell.angle_gamma   90.00
#
_symmetry.space_group_name_H-M   'P 1'
#
loop_
_entity.id
_entity.type
_entity.pdbx_description
1 polymer ?
#
loop_
_entity_poly.entity_id
_entity_poly.type
_entity_poly.pdbx_seq_one_letter_code
_entity_poly.pdbx_strand_id
1 'polypeptide(L)'
;MSNKLFVLVFLAFLVGCGGGGGGGTDSAAPQPAPDPQPAPPPAITQLSFLTSNNAELDADISMTIDENSIMGRVESNASVDSLVATYQFEGTNISIDGVAQQNGISASDFTDLVNISVENADGDSRAYQVDLTKYTGLPVVYLTTENNAAVESKEDYINGTVAIDGGRYFDDLPESIIEIRGRGNSTWVLHPKKPYQIKFENKTEFLGMIEDKRWLFLAEYSDKTMLRNRTVFEMGHLSNLEYTTQGVYAEVFLNGLYNGTYNITQKVEESNNRVAIGDEGYLLEIDQDWRLDPDDVFFYTDEFDGPGLVNIKEPPGISYGTPEYDYIRDYINDFEDALFGEYFTSDAWGYKSYIDVPSWVDWFVINEITKNVDARSFASIFFSVIPGEKIKKGPIWDFDLSFGNTDYADSQYREGWWVKYNPWYERLFQDPEF
;
A
#
# COMPACT_ATOMS: atom_id res chain seq x y z
N MET A 1 2.91 -42.37 -20.57
CA MET A 1 3.32 -43.78 -20.42
C MET A 1 4.40 -43.85 -19.36
N SER A 2 4.06 -44.25 -18.18
CA SER A 2 4.84 -45.08 -17.25
C SER A 2 4.08 -45.22 -15.92
N ASN A 3 3.51 -46.39 -15.77
CA ASN A 3 2.86 -46.87 -14.55
C ASN A 3 3.88 -47.02 -13.42
N LYS A 4 3.55 -46.55 -12.21
CA LYS A 4 4.17 -47.05 -10.99
C LYS A 4 3.13 -47.77 -10.15
N LEU A 5 3.40 -49.05 -10.02
CA LEU A 5 2.70 -50.11 -9.33
C LEU A 5 2.79 -49.96 -7.80
N PHE A 6 1.65 -49.90 -7.14
CA PHE A 6 1.58 -50.02 -5.67
C PHE A 6 1.64 -51.55 -5.31
N VAL A 7 2.61 -51.90 -4.51
CA VAL A 7 2.73 -53.24 -3.93
C VAL A 7 2.14 -53.23 -2.52
N LEU A 8 1.01 -53.90 -2.36
CA LEU A 8 0.41 -54.20 -1.06
C LEU A 8 1.07 -55.47 -0.51
N VAL A 9 1.71 -55.39 0.65
CA VAL A 9 2.24 -56.56 1.36
C VAL A 9 1.20 -57.00 2.40
N PHE A 10 0.56 -58.15 2.14
CA PHE A 10 -0.24 -58.87 3.13
C PHE A 10 0.67 -59.76 3.96
N LEU A 11 0.71 -59.56 5.28
CA LEU A 11 1.31 -60.49 6.22
C LEU A 11 0.22 -61.47 6.71
N ALA A 12 0.32 -62.72 6.31
CA ALA A 12 -0.53 -63.80 6.80
C ALA A 12 0.04 -64.39 8.08
N PHE A 13 -0.74 -64.40 9.14
CA PHE A 13 -0.42 -65.15 10.36
C PHE A 13 -0.86 -66.58 10.19
N LEU A 14 0.11 -67.49 10.29
CA LEU A 14 -0.13 -68.93 10.44
C LEU A 14 -0.26 -69.26 11.92
N VAL A 15 -1.44 -69.87 12.27
CA VAL A 15 -1.66 -70.49 13.58
C VAL A 15 -1.13 -71.87 13.52
N GLY A 16 -0.16 -72.22 14.33
CA GLY A 16 0.33 -73.53 14.58
C GLY A 16 -0.12 -74.04 15.97
N CYS A 17 -0.95 -75.05 16.00
CA CYS A 17 -1.41 -75.74 17.19
C CYS A 17 -0.48 -76.90 17.46
N GLY A 18 0.02 -77.08 18.67
CA GLY A 18 0.81 -78.22 19.07
C GLY A 18 0.95 -78.25 20.60
N GLY A 19 0.30 -79.25 21.23
CA GLY A 19 0.09 -79.37 22.65
C GLY A 19 1.21 -80.09 23.39
N GLY A 20 1.14 -80.05 24.72
CA GLY A 20 1.71 -81.08 25.61
C GLY A 20 2.44 -80.54 26.83
N GLY A 21 1.78 -80.52 27.95
CA GLY A 21 2.13 -81.12 29.23
C GLY A 21 3.25 -80.47 30.10
N GLY A 22 2.87 -80.16 31.33
CA GLY A 22 3.82 -80.19 32.46
C GLY A 22 3.84 -78.94 33.36
N GLY A 23 3.30 -79.08 34.57
CA GLY A 23 3.12 -78.10 35.57
C GLY A 23 4.37 -77.35 36.09
N GLY A 24 4.12 -76.20 36.47
CA GLY A 24 5.05 -75.31 37.23
C GLY A 24 4.32 -73.95 37.50
N THR A 25 3.86 -73.81 38.75
CA THR A 25 3.27 -72.56 39.19
C THR A 25 4.36 -71.57 39.46
N ASP A 26 4.81 -70.88 38.45
CA ASP A 26 5.56 -69.60 38.63
C ASP A 26 4.61 -68.43 38.39
N SER A 27 4.35 -67.75 39.53
CA SER A 27 3.58 -66.53 39.54
C SER A 27 4.41 -65.44 38.86
N ALA A 28 4.19 -65.21 37.55
CA ALA A 28 4.81 -64.12 36.86
C ALA A 28 4.34 -62.78 37.48
N ALA A 29 5.29 -61.99 37.94
CA ALA A 29 5.01 -60.63 38.40
C ALA A 29 4.27 -59.87 37.29
N PRO A 30 3.28 -59.04 37.58
CA PRO A 30 2.61 -58.23 36.58
C PRO A 30 3.62 -57.35 35.86
N GLN A 31 3.63 -57.44 34.53
CA GLN A 31 4.45 -56.56 33.69
C GLN A 31 4.04 -55.10 34.00
N PRO A 32 5.01 -54.21 34.27
CA PRO A 32 4.67 -52.80 34.48
C PRO A 32 3.88 -52.29 33.28
N ALA A 33 2.81 -51.55 33.54
CA ALA A 33 2.04 -50.88 32.50
C ALA A 33 3.01 -50.02 31.68
N PRO A 34 2.86 -49.96 30.34
CA PRO A 34 3.66 -49.08 29.53
C PRO A 34 3.53 -47.65 30.08
N ASP A 35 4.65 -46.91 30.14
CA ASP A 35 4.65 -45.53 30.52
C ASP A 35 3.60 -44.76 29.68
N PRO A 36 2.82 -43.86 30.26
CA PRO A 36 1.85 -43.09 29.50
C PRO A 36 2.58 -42.31 28.42
N GLN A 37 2.11 -42.46 27.18
CA GLN A 37 2.65 -41.70 26.06
C GLN A 37 2.35 -40.19 26.32
N PRO A 38 3.33 -39.29 26.15
CA PRO A 38 3.11 -37.85 26.31
C PRO A 38 1.94 -37.37 25.44
N ALA A 39 1.13 -36.49 25.96
CA ALA A 39 0.05 -35.84 25.22
C ALA A 39 0.62 -35.02 24.04
N PRO A 40 -0.11 -34.91 22.94
CA PRO A 40 0.32 -34.06 21.83
C PRO A 40 0.44 -32.62 22.31
N PRO A 41 1.33 -31.80 21.70
CA PRO A 41 1.45 -30.38 22.04
C PRO A 41 0.12 -29.64 21.84
N PRO A 42 -0.27 -28.73 22.72
CA PRO A 42 -1.52 -27.99 22.59
C PRO A 42 -1.46 -27.06 21.36
N ALA A 43 -2.51 -27.09 20.53
CA ALA A 43 -2.58 -26.24 19.34
C ALA A 43 -4.03 -25.96 18.94
N ILE A 44 -4.34 -24.75 18.49
CA ILE A 44 -5.56 -24.42 17.76
C ILE A 44 -5.27 -24.66 16.26
N THR A 45 -6.07 -25.51 15.62
CA THR A 45 -5.94 -25.84 14.20
C THR A 45 -6.99 -25.13 13.35
N GLN A 46 -8.11 -24.72 13.94
CA GLN A 46 -9.13 -23.91 13.30
C GLN A 46 -9.85 -23.08 14.36
N LEU A 47 -10.18 -21.83 14.00
CA LEU A 47 -11.11 -20.97 14.73
C LEU A 47 -12.07 -20.33 13.73
N SER A 48 -13.36 -20.33 14.01
CA SER A 48 -14.38 -19.74 13.15
C SER A 48 -15.56 -19.22 13.97
N PHE A 49 -16.28 -18.26 13.41
CA PHE A 49 -17.56 -17.79 13.91
C PHE A 49 -18.63 -18.19 12.89
N LEU A 50 -19.49 -19.11 13.25
CA LEU A 50 -20.52 -19.63 12.35
C LEU A 50 -21.82 -18.85 12.53
N THR A 51 -22.50 -18.53 11.45
CA THR A 51 -23.82 -17.87 11.45
C THR A 51 -24.87 -18.68 12.21
N SER A 52 -24.73 -19.99 12.24
CA SER A 52 -25.61 -20.88 13.02
C SER A 52 -25.56 -20.61 14.53
N ASN A 53 -24.47 -20.04 15.03
CA ASN A 53 -24.25 -19.74 16.45
C ASN A 53 -24.27 -18.22 16.71
N ASN A 54 -24.18 -17.38 15.65
CA ASN A 54 -24.09 -15.93 15.70
C ASN A 54 -25.07 -15.34 14.67
N ALA A 55 -26.30 -15.08 15.11
CA ALA A 55 -27.38 -14.68 14.22
C ALA A 55 -27.21 -13.25 13.62
N GLU A 56 -26.33 -12.45 14.21
CA GLU A 56 -25.97 -11.11 13.76
C GLU A 56 -24.90 -11.09 12.65
N LEU A 57 -24.30 -12.22 12.31
CA LEU A 57 -23.34 -12.33 11.22
C LEU A 57 -24.05 -12.67 9.91
N ASP A 58 -23.68 -11.95 8.84
CA ASP A 58 -24.23 -12.19 7.50
C ASP A 58 -23.58 -13.41 6.81
N ALA A 59 -22.37 -13.79 7.22
CA ALA A 59 -21.63 -14.95 6.71
C ALA A 59 -20.76 -15.59 7.79
N ASP A 60 -20.39 -16.86 7.57
CA ASP A 60 -19.43 -17.56 8.42
C ASP A 60 -18.05 -16.92 8.26
N ILE A 61 -17.36 -16.71 9.39
CA ILE A 61 -16.02 -16.14 9.43
C ILE A 61 -15.03 -17.26 9.77
N SER A 62 -14.06 -17.51 8.87
CA SER A 62 -12.91 -18.37 9.14
C SER A 62 -11.71 -17.50 9.49
N MET A 63 -11.07 -17.78 10.65
CA MET A 63 -9.91 -17.06 11.10
C MET A 63 -8.62 -17.62 10.50
N THR A 64 -7.68 -16.77 10.18
CA THR A 64 -6.33 -17.17 9.75
C THR A 64 -5.44 -17.34 10.96
N ILE A 65 -4.76 -18.50 11.06
CA ILE A 65 -3.82 -18.81 12.15
C ILE A 65 -2.40 -18.72 11.62
N ASP A 66 -1.61 -17.84 12.23
CA ASP A 66 -0.18 -17.68 11.95
C ASP A 66 0.59 -17.73 13.27
N GLU A 67 1.37 -18.80 13.48
CA GLU A 67 2.05 -19.13 14.74
C GLU A 67 1.15 -19.01 15.97
N ASN A 68 1.25 -17.89 16.70
CA ASN A 68 0.46 -17.59 17.90
C ASN A 68 -0.49 -16.41 17.70
N SER A 69 -0.66 -15.95 16.47
CA SER A 69 -1.62 -14.92 16.08
C SER A 69 -2.77 -15.54 15.31
N ILE A 70 -4.00 -15.15 15.64
CA ILE A 70 -5.22 -15.58 14.95
C ILE A 70 -5.96 -14.33 14.51
N MET A 71 -6.15 -14.15 13.21
CA MET A 71 -6.72 -12.92 12.65
C MET A 71 -7.92 -13.24 11.76
N GLY A 72 -8.90 -12.35 11.79
CA GLY A 72 -10.08 -12.43 10.94
C GLY A 72 -10.76 -11.07 10.80
N ARG A 73 -11.80 -11.05 9.97
CA ARG A 73 -12.55 -9.84 9.69
C ARG A 73 -14.04 -10.10 9.74
N VAL A 74 -14.77 -9.10 10.18
CA VAL A 74 -16.23 -9.12 10.29
C VAL A 74 -16.82 -7.81 9.74
N GLU A 75 -18.04 -7.85 9.26
CA GLU A 75 -18.77 -6.68 8.77
C GLU A 75 -18.77 -5.53 9.78
N SER A 76 -18.65 -4.30 9.29
CA SER A 76 -18.55 -3.10 10.15
C SER A 76 -19.73 -2.88 11.08
N ASN A 77 -20.92 -3.36 10.70
CA ASN A 77 -22.16 -3.27 11.45
C ASN A 77 -22.42 -4.45 12.39
N ALA A 78 -21.63 -5.54 12.31
CA ALA A 78 -21.78 -6.69 13.18
C ALA A 78 -21.40 -6.34 14.62
N SER A 79 -22.16 -6.84 15.61
CA SER A 79 -21.75 -6.83 17.01
C SER A 79 -20.73 -7.94 17.24
N VAL A 80 -19.60 -7.59 17.89
CA VAL A 80 -18.53 -8.53 18.25
C VAL A 80 -18.35 -8.67 19.76
N ASP A 81 -19.20 -8.02 20.54
CA ASP A 81 -19.18 -8.01 22.01
C ASP A 81 -19.74 -9.29 22.65
N SER A 82 -20.32 -10.19 21.84
CA SER A 82 -20.94 -11.43 22.34
C SER A 82 -20.94 -12.53 21.25
N LEU A 83 -19.77 -12.84 20.68
CA LEU A 83 -19.65 -13.88 19.65
C LEU A 83 -19.35 -15.26 20.24
N VAL A 84 -19.94 -16.29 19.63
CA VAL A 84 -19.73 -17.71 19.96
C VAL A 84 -18.72 -18.28 18.95
N ALA A 85 -17.52 -18.59 19.42
CA ALA A 85 -16.49 -19.19 18.62
C ALA A 85 -16.60 -20.71 18.52
N THR A 86 -16.24 -21.25 17.35
CA THR A 86 -16.13 -22.68 17.09
C THR A 86 -14.66 -23.02 16.84
N TYR A 87 -14.14 -23.99 17.61
CA TYR A 87 -12.72 -24.35 17.59
C TYR A 87 -12.51 -25.79 17.09
N GLN A 88 -11.38 -26.00 16.38
CA GLN A 88 -10.71 -27.29 16.31
C GLN A 88 -9.34 -27.13 16.98
N PHE A 89 -9.04 -27.97 17.96
CA PHE A 89 -7.79 -27.85 18.70
C PHE A 89 -7.29 -29.19 19.24
N GLU A 90 -5.98 -29.29 19.43
CA GLU A 90 -5.28 -30.37 20.11
C GLU A 90 -5.10 -29.95 21.57
N GLY A 91 -5.82 -30.59 22.50
CA GLY A 91 -5.81 -30.29 23.90
C GLY A 91 -7.04 -30.82 24.64
N THR A 92 -7.10 -30.56 25.93
CA THR A 92 -8.21 -30.97 26.81
C THR A 92 -9.06 -29.78 27.25
N ASN A 93 -8.45 -28.60 27.36
CA ASN A 93 -9.10 -27.40 27.83
C ASN A 93 -8.79 -26.21 26.88
N ILE A 94 -9.77 -25.34 26.72
CA ILE A 94 -9.61 -24.06 26.04
C ILE A 94 -10.24 -22.94 26.91
N SER A 95 -9.55 -21.81 27.01
CA SER A 95 -10.01 -20.65 27.76
C SER A 95 -9.77 -19.36 26.99
N ILE A 96 -10.63 -18.36 27.22
CA ILE A 96 -10.48 -16.99 26.76
C ILE A 96 -10.26 -16.10 27.99
N ASP A 97 -9.16 -15.36 28.03
CA ASP A 97 -8.76 -14.52 29.15
C ASP A 97 -8.91 -15.21 30.51
N GLY A 98 -8.59 -16.53 30.54
CA GLY A 98 -8.68 -17.37 31.72
C GLY A 98 -10.08 -17.92 32.05
N VAL A 99 -11.10 -17.62 31.23
CA VAL A 99 -12.46 -18.17 31.37
C VAL A 99 -12.62 -19.39 30.48
N ALA A 100 -12.93 -20.54 31.06
CA ALA A 100 -13.10 -21.79 30.30
C ALA A 100 -14.26 -21.67 29.30
N GLN A 101 -14.02 -22.19 28.09
CA GLN A 101 -14.94 -22.12 26.96
C GLN A 101 -15.56 -23.47 26.64
N GLN A 102 -16.84 -23.44 26.27
CA GLN A 102 -17.51 -24.58 25.63
C GLN A 102 -17.62 -24.30 24.13
N ASN A 103 -17.02 -25.19 23.34
CA ASN A 103 -16.95 -25.07 21.89
C ASN A 103 -18.32 -24.88 21.24
N GLY A 104 -18.51 -23.82 20.48
CA GLY A 104 -19.77 -23.49 19.80
C GLY A 104 -20.93 -23.08 20.73
N ILE A 105 -20.64 -22.75 22.01
CA ILE A 105 -21.69 -22.41 23.01
C ILE A 105 -21.32 -21.15 23.79
N SER A 106 -20.10 -21.04 24.32
CA SER A 106 -19.71 -19.88 25.13
C SER A 106 -19.54 -18.64 24.29
N ALA A 107 -20.26 -17.58 24.67
CA ALA A 107 -20.08 -16.26 24.07
C ALA A 107 -18.95 -15.50 24.77
N SER A 108 -18.17 -14.73 23.99
CA SER A 108 -17.11 -13.88 24.49
C SER A 108 -17.07 -12.56 23.71
N ASP A 109 -16.49 -11.54 24.33
CA ASP A 109 -16.30 -10.21 23.73
C ASP A 109 -15.00 -10.22 22.90
N PHE A 110 -15.11 -9.90 21.61
CA PHE A 110 -13.99 -9.78 20.65
C PHE A 110 -13.81 -8.34 20.14
N THR A 111 -14.30 -7.36 20.92
CA THR A 111 -14.14 -5.92 20.58
C THR A 111 -12.67 -5.49 20.59
N ASP A 112 -11.91 -6.03 21.52
CA ASP A 112 -10.45 -5.82 21.64
C ASP A 112 -9.69 -7.13 21.40
N LEU A 113 -8.36 -7.07 21.43
CA LEU A 113 -7.50 -8.24 21.35
C LEU A 113 -7.81 -9.24 22.48
N VAL A 114 -8.04 -10.48 22.10
CA VAL A 114 -8.43 -11.57 23.03
C VAL A 114 -7.31 -12.59 23.13
N ASN A 115 -7.00 -13.07 24.34
CA ASN A 115 -6.02 -14.13 24.56
C ASN A 115 -6.74 -15.46 24.75
N ILE A 116 -6.47 -16.43 23.83
CA ILE A 116 -6.95 -17.80 23.94
C ILE A 116 -5.81 -18.70 24.41
N SER A 117 -6.06 -19.53 25.41
CA SER A 117 -5.10 -20.53 25.89
C SER A 117 -5.67 -21.92 25.71
N VAL A 118 -4.86 -22.84 25.16
CA VAL A 118 -5.16 -24.26 25.05
C VAL A 118 -4.19 -25.01 25.94
N GLU A 119 -4.72 -26.01 26.70
CA GLU A 119 -3.96 -26.83 27.61
C GLU A 119 -4.17 -28.32 27.25
N ASN A 120 -3.09 -29.13 27.29
CA ASN A 120 -3.15 -30.59 27.09
C ASN A 120 -3.29 -31.35 28.41
N ALA A 121 -3.37 -32.69 28.32
CA ALA A 121 -3.54 -33.56 29.51
C ALA A 121 -2.31 -33.56 30.45
N ASP A 122 -1.15 -33.19 29.96
CA ASP A 122 0.11 -33.13 30.73
C ASP A 122 0.29 -31.76 31.43
N GLY A 123 -0.62 -30.79 31.18
CA GLY A 123 -0.55 -29.44 31.74
C GLY A 123 0.27 -28.45 30.92
N ASP A 124 0.77 -28.85 29.76
CA ASP A 124 1.40 -27.89 28.84
C ASP A 124 0.35 -26.98 28.26
N SER A 125 0.69 -25.70 28.07
CA SER A 125 -0.23 -24.70 27.53
C SER A 125 0.39 -23.91 26.40
N ARG A 126 -0.45 -23.50 25.44
CA ARG A 126 -0.10 -22.58 24.35
C ARG A 126 -1.12 -21.44 24.28
N ALA A 127 -0.62 -20.21 24.24
CA ALA A 127 -1.44 -19.01 24.14
C ALA A 127 -1.43 -18.45 22.72
N TYR A 128 -2.59 -17.95 22.30
CA TYR A 128 -2.81 -17.27 21.03
C TYR A 128 -3.42 -15.90 21.29
N GLN A 129 -3.02 -14.92 20.47
CA GLN A 129 -3.65 -13.61 20.42
C GLN A 129 -4.63 -13.56 19.25
N VAL A 130 -5.88 -13.25 19.52
CA VAL A 130 -6.96 -13.19 18.52
C VAL A 130 -7.33 -11.76 18.24
N ASP A 131 -7.29 -11.35 16.98
CA ASP A 131 -7.72 -10.06 16.47
C ASP A 131 -8.86 -10.24 15.47
N LEU A 132 -10.04 -9.73 15.81
CA LEU A 132 -11.21 -9.72 14.95
C LEU A 132 -11.50 -8.30 14.47
N THR A 133 -10.88 -7.90 13.35
CA THR A 133 -11.00 -6.56 12.81
C THR A 133 -12.34 -6.36 12.11
N LYS A 134 -13.02 -5.24 12.37
CA LYS A 134 -14.23 -4.85 11.63
C LYS A 134 -13.87 -4.29 10.26
N TYR A 135 -14.64 -4.69 9.24
CA TYR A 135 -14.56 -4.07 7.92
C TYR A 135 -14.91 -2.59 8.00
N THR A 136 -14.13 -1.75 7.34
CA THR A 136 -14.43 -0.32 7.21
C THR A 136 -15.49 -0.03 6.16
N GLY A 137 -15.85 -1.00 5.32
CA GLY A 137 -16.66 -0.83 4.11
C GLY A 137 -15.84 -0.45 2.88
N LEU A 138 -14.52 -0.34 3.03
CA LEU A 138 -13.60 -0.16 1.92
C LEU A 138 -13.36 -1.50 1.19
N PRO A 139 -12.98 -1.46 -0.10
CA PRO A 139 -12.51 -2.66 -0.79
C PRO A 139 -11.24 -3.20 -0.13
N VAL A 140 -10.99 -4.48 -0.31
CA VAL A 140 -9.85 -5.18 0.26
C VAL A 140 -8.90 -5.62 -0.84
N VAL A 141 -7.63 -5.30 -0.68
CA VAL A 141 -6.57 -5.71 -1.60
C VAL A 141 -5.64 -6.69 -0.90
N TYR A 142 -5.50 -7.86 -1.50
CA TYR A 142 -4.60 -8.93 -1.05
C TYR A 142 -3.35 -8.91 -1.93
N LEU A 143 -2.20 -8.64 -1.32
CA LEU A 143 -0.89 -8.72 -1.95
C LEU A 143 -0.17 -9.96 -1.41
N THR A 144 0.29 -10.83 -2.29
CA THR A 144 1.09 -11.99 -1.92
C THR A 144 2.38 -11.99 -2.71
N THR A 145 3.52 -11.93 -2.04
CA THR A 145 4.83 -12.01 -2.67
C THR A 145 5.25 -13.46 -2.88
N GLU A 146 6.11 -13.70 -3.85
CA GLU A 146 6.64 -15.04 -4.07
C GLU A 146 7.35 -15.57 -2.80
N ASN A 147 6.94 -16.77 -2.34
CA ASN A 147 7.42 -17.40 -1.10
C ASN A 147 7.20 -16.55 0.18
N ASN A 148 6.21 -15.66 0.19
CA ASN A 148 5.95 -14.70 1.27
C ASN A 148 7.19 -13.84 1.63
N ALA A 149 8.04 -13.55 0.65
CA ALA A 149 9.24 -12.74 0.86
C ALA A 149 8.88 -11.32 1.30
N ALA A 150 9.67 -10.76 2.21
CA ALA A 150 9.51 -9.36 2.60
C ALA A 150 9.85 -8.41 1.43
N VAL A 151 9.11 -7.30 1.31
CA VAL A 151 9.45 -6.22 0.37
C VAL A 151 10.48 -5.32 1.05
N GLU A 152 11.75 -5.49 0.71
CA GLU A 152 12.87 -4.81 1.38
C GLU A 152 13.51 -3.68 0.55
N SER A 153 13.30 -3.68 -0.78
CA SER A 153 13.91 -2.71 -1.70
C SER A 153 12.86 -1.78 -2.29
N LYS A 154 13.23 -0.51 -2.49
CA LYS A 154 12.48 0.43 -3.31
C LYS A 154 12.99 0.50 -4.78
N GLU A 155 14.10 -0.14 -5.07
CA GLU A 155 14.70 -0.21 -6.40
C GLU A 155 14.29 -1.50 -7.12
N ASP A 156 14.44 -2.65 -6.44
CA ASP A 156 14.23 -3.96 -7.03
C ASP A 156 12.80 -4.44 -6.85
N TYR A 157 12.20 -4.89 -7.94
CA TYR A 157 10.92 -5.57 -7.92
C TYR A 157 11.09 -7.04 -7.54
N ILE A 158 10.14 -7.57 -6.78
CA ILE A 158 9.95 -8.99 -6.54
C ILE A 158 8.61 -9.43 -7.14
N ASN A 159 8.52 -10.70 -7.56
CA ASN A 159 7.28 -11.26 -8.08
C ASN A 159 6.24 -11.43 -6.98
N GLY A 160 4.98 -11.36 -7.38
CA GLY A 160 3.85 -11.59 -6.50
C GLY A 160 2.53 -11.66 -7.24
N THR A 161 1.47 -11.69 -6.47
CA THR A 161 0.09 -11.63 -6.97
C THR A 161 -0.70 -10.57 -6.22
N VAL A 162 -1.76 -10.08 -6.85
CA VAL A 162 -2.76 -9.21 -6.26
C VAL A 162 -4.14 -9.76 -6.54
N ALA A 163 -5.03 -9.70 -5.53
CA ALA A 163 -6.45 -9.94 -5.68
C ALA A 163 -7.22 -8.80 -5.00
N ILE A 164 -8.44 -8.51 -5.47
CA ILE A 164 -9.32 -7.51 -4.88
C ILE A 164 -10.67 -8.16 -4.55
N ASP A 165 -11.12 -7.94 -3.33
CA ASP A 165 -12.52 -7.99 -2.95
C ASP A 165 -13.06 -6.56 -3.02
N GLY A 166 -13.84 -6.27 -4.05
CA GLY A 166 -14.35 -4.92 -4.36
C GLY A 166 -15.46 -4.46 -3.43
N GLY A 167 -16.02 -5.37 -2.66
CA GLY A 167 -17.11 -5.10 -1.74
C GLY A 167 -18.37 -4.63 -2.48
N ARG A 168 -18.94 -3.49 -2.07
CA ARG A 168 -20.21 -2.97 -2.65
C ARG A 168 -20.02 -2.02 -3.82
N TYR A 169 -18.81 -1.49 -4.01
CA TYR A 169 -18.61 -0.33 -4.89
C TYR A 169 -17.67 -0.59 -6.06
N PHE A 170 -16.91 -1.65 -6.02
CA PHE A 170 -15.91 -1.98 -7.04
C PHE A 170 -16.07 -3.42 -7.48
N ASP A 171 -15.62 -3.72 -8.68
CA ASP A 171 -15.56 -5.09 -9.17
C ASP A 171 -14.39 -5.85 -8.49
N ASP A 172 -14.60 -7.15 -8.28
CA ASP A 172 -13.54 -8.05 -7.81
C ASP A 172 -12.47 -8.20 -8.88
N LEU A 173 -11.22 -8.25 -8.46
CA LEU A 173 -10.11 -8.67 -9.31
C LEU A 173 -9.65 -10.06 -8.86
N PRO A 174 -9.74 -11.10 -9.71
CA PRO A 174 -9.19 -12.39 -9.39
C PRO A 174 -7.66 -12.30 -9.26
N GLU A 175 -7.07 -13.28 -8.57
CA GLU A 175 -5.62 -13.33 -8.39
C GLU A 175 -4.88 -13.11 -9.71
N SER A 176 -4.07 -12.06 -9.77
CA SER A 176 -3.37 -11.58 -10.95
C SER A 176 -1.89 -11.39 -10.66
N ILE A 177 -1.03 -11.75 -11.62
CA ILE A 177 0.43 -11.64 -11.48
C ILE A 177 0.85 -10.19 -11.53
N ILE A 178 1.71 -9.80 -10.58
CA ILE A 178 2.33 -8.49 -10.48
C ILE A 178 3.81 -8.61 -10.12
N GLU A 179 4.51 -7.49 -10.30
CA GLU A 179 5.76 -7.19 -9.61
C GLU A 179 5.49 -6.16 -8.51
N ILE A 180 6.12 -6.28 -7.33
CA ILE A 180 5.97 -5.37 -6.19
C ILE A 180 7.32 -4.91 -5.67
N ARG A 181 7.42 -3.63 -5.27
CA ARG A 181 8.56 -3.05 -4.57
C ARG A 181 8.12 -1.98 -3.57
N GLY A 182 9.03 -1.56 -2.72
CA GLY A 182 8.87 -0.36 -1.93
C GLY A 182 8.84 0.91 -2.79
N ARG A 183 8.43 2.03 -2.22
CA ARG A 183 8.47 3.36 -2.84
C ARG A 183 8.65 4.49 -1.83
N GLY A 184 8.88 5.70 -2.35
CA GLY A 184 9.04 6.91 -1.55
C GLY A 184 10.47 7.09 -1.03
N ASN A 185 10.74 8.26 -0.53
CA ASN A 185 12.03 8.64 0.04
C ASN A 185 11.96 8.60 1.58
N SER A 186 11.62 9.72 2.23
CA SER A 186 11.48 9.79 3.69
C SER A 186 10.44 8.81 4.24
N THR A 187 9.31 8.64 3.56
CA THR A 187 8.25 7.71 3.96
C THR A 187 8.70 6.26 4.00
N TRP A 188 9.59 5.84 3.08
CA TRP A 188 10.16 4.50 3.09
C TRP A 188 11.14 4.30 4.25
N VAL A 189 11.99 5.29 4.51
CA VAL A 189 13.06 5.15 5.51
C VAL A 189 12.53 5.35 6.93
N LEU A 190 11.71 6.40 7.16
CA LEU A 190 11.38 6.89 8.49
C LEU A 190 10.14 6.22 9.11
N HIS A 191 9.19 5.73 8.28
CA HIS A 191 7.92 5.25 8.80
C HIS A 191 7.86 3.73 8.91
N PRO A 192 7.23 3.18 9.96
CA PRO A 192 7.05 1.73 10.13
C PRO A 192 6.08 1.16 9.07
N LYS A 193 4.99 1.86 8.75
CA LYS A 193 4.07 1.47 7.68
C LYS A 193 4.64 1.89 6.33
N LYS A 194 4.98 0.92 5.49
CA LYS A 194 5.70 1.14 4.24
C LYS A 194 4.75 1.39 3.08
N PRO A 195 5.05 2.37 2.21
CA PRO A 195 4.38 2.53 0.93
C PRO A 195 4.93 1.57 -0.11
N TYR A 196 4.08 1.11 -1.05
CA TYR A 196 4.45 0.16 -2.09
C TYR A 196 4.09 0.68 -3.48
N GLN A 197 4.70 0.05 -4.49
CA GLN A 197 4.34 0.18 -5.89
C GLN A 197 4.19 -1.22 -6.48
N ILE A 198 3.06 -1.46 -7.15
CA ILE A 198 2.88 -2.66 -7.96
C ILE A 198 2.94 -2.32 -9.44
N LYS A 199 3.24 -3.35 -10.26
CA LYS A 199 3.29 -3.24 -11.71
C LYS A 199 2.71 -4.52 -12.33
N PHE A 200 1.68 -4.33 -13.16
CA PHE A 200 1.13 -5.39 -14.01
C PHE A 200 1.93 -5.53 -15.31
N GLU A 201 1.91 -6.71 -15.92
CA GLU A 201 2.47 -6.92 -17.25
C GLU A 201 1.69 -6.10 -18.31
N ASN A 202 0.37 -6.09 -18.23
CA ASN A 202 -0.53 -5.36 -19.12
C ASN A 202 -1.26 -4.25 -18.37
N LYS A 203 -1.81 -3.26 -19.11
CA LYS A 203 -2.70 -2.27 -18.52
C LYS A 203 -3.90 -2.98 -17.91
N THR A 204 -4.23 -2.64 -16.69
CA THR A 204 -5.27 -3.28 -15.87
C THR A 204 -6.05 -2.20 -15.14
N GLU A 205 -7.36 -2.24 -15.23
CA GLU A 205 -8.25 -1.44 -14.38
C GLU A 205 -8.07 -1.87 -12.91
N PHE A 206 -7.97 -0.91 -12.00
CA PHE A 206 -7.71 -1.19 -10.60
C PHE A 206 -8.61 -0.31 -9.72
N LEU A 207 -9.52 -0.94 -8.98
CA LEU A 207 -10.50 -0.24 -8.12
C LEU A 207 -11.30 0.84 -8.87
N GLY A 208 -11.80 0.54 -10.07
CA GLY A 208 -12.58 1.46 -10.89
C GLY A 208 -11.81 2.64 -11.49
N MET A 209 -10.50 2.71 -11.28
CA MET A 209 -9.64 3.71 -11.91
C MET A 209 -9.24 3.25 -13.32
N ILE A 210 -9.08 4.20 -14.25
CA ILE A 210 -8.73 3.93 -15.64
C ILE A 210 -7.46 3.09 -15.73
N GLU A 211 -7.50 2.04 -16.56
CA GLU A 211 -6.45 1.04 -16.71
C GLU A 211 -5.06 1.63 -16.94
N ASP A 212 -4.08 1.11 -16.23
CA ASP A 212 -2.65 1.31 -16.48
C ASP A 212 -1.82 0.18 -15.85
N LYS A 213 -0.47 0.26 -15.97
CA LYS A 213 0.42 -0.79 -15.48
C LYS A 213 0.83 -0.62 -14.03
N ARG A 214 1.05 0.61 -13.56
CA ARG A 214 1.64 0.89 -12.24
C ARG A 214 0.65 1.55 -11.30
N TRP A 215 0.59 1.04 -10.07
CA TRP A 215 -0.29 1.54 -9.02
C TRP A 215 0.50 1.76 -7.74
N LEU A 216 0.20 2.84 -7.03
CA LEU A 216 0.90 3.24 -5.81
C LEU A 216 0.01 3.01 -4.60
N PHE A 217 0.58 2.45 -3.57
CA PHE A 217 -0.03 2.23 -2.27
C PHE A 217 0.57 3.25 -1.30
N LEU A 218 -0.08 4.41 -1.16
CA LEU A 218 0.36 5.46 -0.24
C LEU A 218 -0.04 5.08 1.18
N ALA A 219 0.96 4.95 2.05
CA ALA A 219 0.75 4.51 3.43
C ALA A 219 0.06 5.56 4.31
N GLU A 220 0.11 6.85 3.91
CA GLU A 220 -0.45 8.00 4.62
C GLU A 220 -0.08 8.06 6.11
N TYR A 221 1.10 7.53 6.48
CA TYR A 221 1.48 7.36 7.88
C TYR A 221 1.68 8.69 8.61
N SER A 222 2.23 9.70 7.94
CA SER A 222 2.39 11.07 8.41
C SER A 222 1.07 11.82 8.53
N ASP A 223 0.10 11.51 7.66
CA ASP A 223 -1.24 12.10 7.72
C ASP A 223 -2.22 11.24 8.53
N LYS A 224 -2.41 11.59 9.80
CA LYS A 224 -3.34 10.86 10.70
C LYS A 224 -4.80 10.96 10.28
N THR A 225 -5.15 11.92 9.43
CA THR A 225 -6.50 12.02 8.86
C THR A 225 -6.68 11.16 7.63
N MET A 226 -5.57 10.82 6.93
CA MET A 226 -5.53 10.16 5.63
C MET A 226 -6.29 10.93 4.51
N LEU A 227 -6.68 12.19 4.73
CA LEU A 227 -7.56 12.92 3.83
C LEU A 227 -6.85 14.02 3.02
N ARG A 228 -5.62 14.41 3.38
CA ARG A 228 -4.94 15.56 2.77
C ARG A 228 -4.72 15.38 1.27
N ASN A 229 -4.05 14.31 0.87
CA ASN A 229 -3.83 13.99 -0.53
C ASN A 229 -5.17 13.86 -1.28
N ARG A 230 -6.13 13.13 -0.72
CA ARG A 230 -7.44 12.94 -1.36
C ARG A 230 -8.21 14.23 -1.55
N THR A 231 -8.24 15.10 -0.53
CA THR A 231 -8.90 16.41 -0.62
C THR A 231 -8.30 17.26 -1.74
N VAL A 232 -6.98 17.26 -1.85
CA VAL A 232 -6.30 18.05 -2.88
C VAL A 232 -6.51 17.47 -4.27
N PHE A 233 -6.52 16.14 -4.43
CA PHE A 233 -6.86 15.54 -5.71
C PHE A 233 -8.28 15.90 -6.15
N GLU A 234 -9.25 15.96 -5.24
CA GLU A 234 -10.59 16.45 -5.57
C GLU A 234 -10.59 17.95 -6.00
N MET A 235 -9.76 18.79 -5.34
CA MET A 235 -9.59 20.18 -5.79
C MET A 235 -8.98 20.23 -7.20
N GLY A 236 -8.00 19.38 -7.49
CA GLY A 236 -7.40 19.27 -8.81
C GLY A 236 -8.39 18.84 -9.90
N HIS A 237 -9.28 17.90 -9.61
CA HIS A 237 -10.33 17.48 -10.54
C HIS A 237 -11.37 18.59 -10.85
N LEU A 238 -11.48 19.58 -9.98
CA LEU A 238 -12.34 20.75 -10.16
C LEU A 238 -11.65 21.93 -10.84
N SER A 239 -10.34 21.82 -11.11
CA SER A 239 -9.50 22.87 -11.67
C SER A 239 -9.29 22.72 -13.20
N ASN A 240 -8.47 23.61 -13.78
CA ASN A 240 -8.04 23.54 -15.18
C ASN A 240 -6.74 22.71 -15.36
N LEU A 241 -6.28 22.00 -14.34
CA LEU A 241 -5.15 21.07 -14.49
C LEU A 241 -5.53 19.94 -15.46
N GLU A 242 -4.68 19.69 -16.45
CA GLU A 242 -4.97 18.72 -17.50
C GLU A 242 -5.11 17.29 -16.97
N TYR A 243 -4.34 16.97 -15.95
CA TYR A 243 -4.39 15.69 -15.27
C TYR A 243 -4.31 15.87 -13.75
N THR A 244 -5.14 15.13 -13.06
CA THR A 244 -5.08 14.97 -11.61
C THR A 244 -5.18 13.50 -11.26
N THR A 245 -4.29 13.04 -10.39
CA THR A 245 -4.22 11.67 -9.92
C THR A 245 -5.53 11.23 -9.28
N GLN A 246 -6.05 10.09 -9.71
CA GLN A 246 -7.14 9.39 -9.04
C GLN A 246 -6.61 8.56 -7.88
N GLY A 247 -7.45 8.32 -6.88
CA GLY A 247 -7.11 7.47 -5.76
C GLY A 247 -8.33 6.85 -5.10
N VAL A 248 -8.16 5.66 -4.53
CA VAL A 248 -9.20 4.92 -3.80
C VAL A 248 -8.59 4.37 -2.52
N TYR A 249 -9.29 4.55 -1.39
CA TYR A 249 -8.88 3.89 -0.16
C TYR A 249 -9.26 2.41 -0.20
N ALA A 250 -8.33 1.58 0.22
CA ALA A 250 -8.54 0.15 0.37
C ALA A 250 -7.84 -0.35 1.64
N GLU A 251 -8.36 -1.40 2.20
CA GLU A 251 -7.66 -2.16 3.22
C GLU A 251 -6.71 -3.15 2.55
N VAL A 252 -5.49 -3.27 3.05
CA VAL A 252 -4.44 -4.05 2.41
C VAL A 252 -3.97 -5.16 3.33
N PHE A 253 -3.97 -6.38 2.79
CA PHE A 253 -3.26 -7.51 3.36
C PHE A 253 -2.00 -7.78 2.55
N LEU A 254 -0.88 -7.97 3.23
CA LEU A 254 0.38 -8.38 2.62
C LEU A 254 0.79 -9.72 3.21
N ASN A 255 0.90 -10.75 2.37
CA ASN A 255 1.25 -12.12 2.78
C ASN A 255 0.33 -12.67 3.88
N GLY A 256 -0.98 -12.40 3.76
CA GLY A 256 -2.00 -12.81 4.72
C GLY A 256 -2.10 -11.95 5.98
N LEU A 257 -1.19 -11.00 6.21
CA LEU A 257 -1.19 -10.12 7.37
C LEU A 257 -1.85 -8.76 7.03
N TYR A 258 -2.74 -8.31 7.90
CA TYR A 258 -3.35 -7.00 7.74
C TYR A 258 -2.31 -5.88 7.87
N ASN A 259 -2.19 -5.08 6.83
CA ASN A 259 -1.17 -4.01 6.73
C ASN A 259 -1.77 -2.60 6.85
N GLY A 260 -3.07 -2.51 7.09
CA GLY A 260 -3.80 -1.26 7.30
C GLY A 260 -4.44 -0.70 6.03
N THR A 261 -5.08 0.45 6.18
CA THR A 261 -5.73 1.18 5.08
C THR A 261 -4.69 1.96 4.28
N TYR A 262 -4.75 1.88 2.96
CA TYR A 262 -3.89 2.62 2.03
C TYR A 262 -4.74 3.50 1.11
N ASN A 263 -4.18 4.63 0.69
CA ASN A 263 -4.67 5.39 -0.44
C ASN A 263 -3.99 4.83 -1.70
N ILE A 264 -4.73 4.07 -2.49
CA ILE A 264 -4.20 3.46 -3.72
C ILE A 264 -4.43 4.44 -4.86
N THR A 265 -3.35 4.82 -5.55
CA THR A 265 -3.38 5.90 -6.53
C THR A 265 -2.72 5.50 -7.84
N GLN A 266 -3.05 6.25 -8.88
CA GLN A 266 -2.28 6.27 -10.11
C GLN A 266 -0.87 6.83 -9.84
N LYS A 267 0.11 6.37 -10.63
CA LYS A 267 1.46 6.97 -10.62
C LYS A 267 1.49 8.19 -11.53
N VAL A 268 2.17 9.24 -11.13
CA VAL A 268 2.51 10.36 -12.01
C VAL A 268 3.57 9.85 -13.01
N GLU A 269 3.16 9.65 -14.25
CA GLU A 269 4.00 9.17 -15.36
C GLU A 269 3.31 9.43 -16.70
N GLU A 270 4.06 9.37 -17.80
CA GLU A 270 3.49 9.44 -19.14
C GLU A 270 2.56 8.26 -19.39
N SER A 271 1.36 8.55 -19.81
CA SER A 271 0.39 7.60 -20.37
C SER A 271 -0.79 8.36 -20.94
N ASN A 272 -1.42 7.83 -22.01
CA ASN A 272 -2.67 8.39 -22.50
C ASN A 272 -3.80 8.46 -21.45
N ASN A 273 -3.69 7.68 -20.39
CA ASN A 273 -4.65 7.63 -19.28
C ASN A 273 -4.17 8.40 -18.04
N ARG A 274 -3.02 9.09 -18.12
CA ARG A 274 -2.41 9.90 -17.06
C ARG A 274 -1.90 11.22 -17.63
N VAL A 275 -0.60 11.48 -17.55
CA VAL A 275 0.00 12.67 -18.16
C VAL A 275 0.19 12.39 -19.66
N ALA A 276 -0.77 12.84 -20.47
CA ALA A 276 -0.84 12.49 -21.89
C ALA A 276 0.03 13.45 -22.75
N ILE A 277 1.34 13.33 -22.62
CA ILE A 277 2.31 14.17 -23.36
C ILE A 277 2.80 13.53 -24.66
N GLY A 278 2.50 12.25 -24.89
CA GLY A 278 2.94 11.51 -26.07
C GLY A 278 4.45 11.28 -26.14
N ASP A 279 4.91 10.73 -27.26
CA ASP A 279 6.30 10.29 -27.42
C ASP A 279 7.32 11.44 -27.51
N GLU A 280 6.88 12.66 -27.84
CA GLU A 280 7.77 13.84 -28.00
C GLU A 280 7.70 14.81 -26.82
N GLY A 281 6.79 14.57 -25.87
CA GLY A 281 6.56 15.42 -24.70
C GLY A 281 7.52 15.11 -23.55
N TYR A 282 7.61 16.05 -22.63
CA TYR A 282 8.44 15.96 -21.44
C TYR A 282 7.60 16.13 -20.18
N LEU A 283 7.77 15.24 -19.22
CA LEU A 283 7.32 15.41 -17.85
C LEU A 283 8.52 15.77 -17.00
N LEU A 284 8.45 16.90 -16.33
CA LEU A 284 9.54 17.49 -15.57
C LEU A 284 9.12 17.63 -14.10
N GLU A 285 10.09 17.50 -13.20
CA GLU A 285 9.91 17.68 -11.76
C GLU A 285 11.00 18.57 -11.21
N ILE A 286 10.64 19.62 -10.44
CA ILE A 286 11.61 20.27 -9.58
C ILE A 286 11.85 19.37 -8.38
N ASP A 287 13.10 19.01 -8.16
CA ASP A 287 13.53 18.12 -7.08
C ASP A 287 14.89 18.57 -6.53
N GLN A 288 15.46 17.78 -5.63
CA GLN A 288 16.74 18.01 -4.98
C GLN A 288 17.77 16.99 -5.43
N ASP A 289 19.03 17.38 -5.54
CA ASP A 289 20.13 16.52 -5.99
C ASP A 289 20.29 15.23 -5.17
N TRP A 290 20.11 15.30 -3.88
CA TRP A 290 20.22 14.15 -2.96
C TRP A 290 19.03 13.17 -3.00
N ARG A 291 17.97 13.50 -3.76
CA ARG A 291 16.77 12.67 -3.94
C ARG A 291 16.76 11.91 -5.26
N LEU A 292 17.67 12.28 -6.16
CA LEU A 292 17.76 11.66 -7.49
C LEU A 292 18.17 10.19 -7.41
N ASP A 293 17.59 9.42 -8.29
CA ASP A 293 18.07 8.06 -8.56
C ASP A 293 19.34 8.12 -9.43
N PRO A 294 20.20 7.08 -9.41
CA PRO A 294 21.47 7.10 -10.13
C PRO A 294 21.35 7.33 -11.65
N ASP A 295 20.21 6.97 -12.22
CA ASP A 295 19.93 7.06 -13.66
C ASP A 295 19.14 8.33 -14.03
N ASP A 296 18.79 9.18 -13.07
CA ASP A 296 18.06 10.42 -13.31
C ASP A 296 18.91 11.40 -14.14
N VAL A 297 18.28 12.04 -15.12
CA VAL A 297 18.89 13.08 -15.97
C VAL A 297 18.22 14.42 -15.64
N PHE A 298 19.02 15.40 -15.30
CA PHE A 298 18.55 16.69 -14.80
C PHE A 298 19.37 17.85 -15.32
N PHE A 299 18.90 19.06 -15.06
CA PHE A 299 19.66 20.31 -15.30
C PHE A 299 19.30 21.36 -14.24
N TYR A 300 20.19 22.31 -14.05
CA TYR A 300 19.93 23.53 -13.29
C TYR A 300 19.50 24.64 -14.24
N THR A 301 18.60 25.50 -13.79
CA THR A 301 18.23 26.73 -14.51
C THR A 301 18.95 27.93 -13.92
N ASP A 302 18.99 29.05 -14.66
CA ASP A 302 19.76 30.20 -14.25
C ASP A 302 19.09 31.03 -13.13
N GLU A 303 17.75 30.97 -13.07
CA GLU A 303 16.94 31.84 -12.19
C GLU A 303 16.27 31.10 -11.02
N PHE A 304 16.19 29.79 -11.10
CA PHE A 304 15.68 29.01 -9.99
C PHE A 304 16.77 28.86 -8.92
N ASP A 305 17.04 29.98 -8.20
CA ASP A 305 18.10 30.08 -7.21
C ASP A 305 17.78 29.23 -5.97
N GLY A 306 18.60 28.21 -5.74
CA GLY A 306 18.47 27.29 -4.61
C GLY A 306 18.99 25.89 -4.94
N PRO A 307 18.79 24.93 -4.04
CA PRO A 307 19.20 23.54 -4.27
C PRO A 307 18.31 22.81 -5.29
N GLY A 308 17.25 23.43 -5.79
CA GLY A 308 16.32 22.85 -6.75
C GLY A 308 16.95 22.68 -8.13
N LEU A 309 16.60 21.60 -8.78
CA LEU A 309 16.95 21.26 -10.15
C LEU A 309 15.71 20.77 -10.91
N VAL A 310 15.80 20.75 -12.23
CA VAL A 310 14.76 20.18 -13.10
C VAL A 310 15.17 18.76 -13.49
N ASN A 311 14.47 17.78 -12.93
CA ASN A 311 14.63 16.38 -13.25
C ASN A 311 13.69 15.98 -14.40
N ILE A 312 14.22 15.29 -15.42
CA ILE A 312 13.46 14.81 -16.59
C ILE A 312 12.87 13.43 -16.22
N LYS A 313 11.59 13.38 -15.91
CA LYS A 313 10.92 12.12 -15.56
C LYS A 313 10.46 11.32 -16.76
N GLU A 314 10.10 12.01 -17.85
CA GLU A 314 9.71 11.42 -19.14
C GLU A 314 10.19 12.32 -20.30
N PRO A 315 10.52 11.73 -21.44
CA PRO A 315 10.55 10.32 -21.74
C PRO A 315 11.77 9.61 -21.13
N PRO A 316 11.67 8.30 -20.89
CA PRO A 316 12.81 7.53 -20.37
C PRO A 316 13.92 7.42 -21.41
N GLY A 317 15.16 7.32 -20.95
CA GLY A 317 16.32 7.07 -21.82
C GLY A 317 16.94 8.32 -22.42
N ILE A 318 16.49 9.52 -22.07
CA ILE A 318 17.23 10.76 -22.35
C ILE A 318 18.62 10.66 -21.70
N SER A 319 19.61 11.24 -22.37
CA SER A 319 20.99 11.29 -21.87
C SER A 319 21.58 12.67 -22.06
N TYR A 320 22.52 13.05 -21.22
CA TYR A 320 23.22 14.33 -21.32
C TYR A 320 23.86 14.51 -22.71
N GLY A 321 23.64 15.67 -23.32
CA GLY A 321 24.20 16.05 -24.63
C GLY A 321 23.49 15.44 -25.83
N THR A 322 22.31 14.85 -25.65
CA THR A 322 21.42 14.50 -26.76
C THR A 322 20.62 15.74 -27.20
N PRO A 323 20.12 15.76 -28.46
CA PRO A 323 19.28 16.86 -28.94
C PRO A 323 18.03 17.09 -28.09
N GLU A 324 17.43 16.03 -27.57
CA GLU A 324 16.24 16.05 -26.73
C GLU A 324 16.55 16.71 -25.36
N TYR A 325 17.71 16.36 -24.76
CA TYR A 325 18.17 16.98 -23.53
C TYR A 325 18.47 18.49 -23.74
N ASP A 326 19.22 18.80 -24.79
CA ASP A 326 19.56 20.20 -25.08
C ASP A 326 18.31 21.01 -25.37
N TYR A 327 17.35 20.47 -26.14
CA TYR A 327 16.08 21.13 -26.43
C TYR A 327 15.30 21.51 -25.16
N ILE A 328 15.08 20.54 -24.25
CA ILE A 328 14.24 20.80 -23.07
C ILE A 328 14.93 21.75 -22.09
N ARG A 329 16.23 21.60 -21.88
CA ARG A 329 17.02 22.53 -21.06
C ARG A 329 16.95 23.96 -21.60
N ASP A 330 17.23 24.12 -22.90
CA ASP A 330 17.26 25.43 -23.54
C ASP A 330 15.86 26.05 -23.57
N TYR A 331 14.80 25.26 -23.79
CA TYR A 331 13.42 25.76 -23.77
C TYR A 331 13.00 26.29 -22.38
N ILE A 332 13.42 25.63 -21.30
CA ILE A 332 13.14 26.11 -19.94
C ILE A 332 13.97 27.35 -19.62
N ASN A 333 15.23 27.45 -20.06
CA ASN A 333 16.02 28.67 -19.90
C ASN A 333 15.43 29.83 -20.72
N ASP A 334 14.99 29.60 -21.97
CA ASP A 334 14.30 30.61 -22.79
C ASP A 334 13.00 31.11 -22.10
N PHE A 335 12.27 30.21 -21.44
CA PHE A 335 11.12 30.60 -20.62
C PHE A 335 11.54 31.51 -19.46
N GLU A 336 12.59 31.15 -18.72
CA GLU A 336 13.10 31.98 -17.61
C GLU A 336 13.61 33.33 -18.11
N ASP A 337 14.33 33.37 -19.22
CA ASP A 337 14.75 34.60 -19.86
C ASP A 337 13.56 35.52 -20.21
N ALA A 338 12.48 34.92 -20.72
CA ALA A 338 11.26 35.69 -21.01
C ALA A 338 10.54 36.13 -19.73
N LEU A 339 10.53 35.32 -18.69
CA LEU A 339 9.88 35.64 -17.41
C LEU A 339 10.63 36.71 -16.64
N PHE A 340 11.95 36.64 -16.58
CA PHE A 340 12.78 37.59 -15.81
C PHE A 340 13.24 38.79 -16.61
N GLY A 341 13.04 38.76 -17.93
CA GLY A 341 13.42 39.82 -18.87
C GLY A 341 12.63 41.13 -18.71
N GLU A 342 13.04 42.14 -19.45
CA GLU A 342 12.42 43.48 -19.41
C GLU A 342 10.96 43.47 -19.90
N TYR A 343 10.63 42.59 -20.87
CA TYR A 343 9.32 42.55 -21.52
C TYR A 343 8.46 41.40 -20.98
N PHE A 344 8.63 40.98 -19.73
CA PHE A 344 8.01 39.77 -19.18
C PHE A 344 6.48 39.77 -19.24
N THR A 345 5.81 40.92 -19.19
CA THR A 345 4.35 41.03 -19.30
C THR A 345 3.82 41.05 -20.73
N SER A 346 4.72 41.07 -21.74
CA SER A 346 4.34 41.07 -23.14
C SER A 346 3.67 39.77 -23.55
N ASP A 347 2.53 39.84 -24.24
CA ASP A 347 1.87 38.65 -24.78
C ASP A 347 2.71 37.90 -25.83
N ALA A 348 3.62 38.62 -26.54
CA ALA A 348 4.41 38.06 -27.63
C ALA A 348 5.82 37.62 -27.20
N TRP A 349 6.40 38.28 -26.19
CA TRP A 349 7.82 38.14 -25.82
C TRP A 349 8.04 37.77 -24.35
N GLY A 350 6.98 37.84 -23.54
CA GLY A 350 7.03 37.52 -22.12
C GLY A 350 6.53 36.12 -21.80
N TYR A 351 6.36 35.83 -20.52
CA TYR A 351 5.97 34.53 -20.02
C TYR A 351 4.67 33.98 -20.62
N LYS A 352 3.72 34.84 -21.02
CA LYS A 352 2.44 34.45 -21.60
C LYS A 352 2.59 33.68 -22.93
N SER A 353 3.74 33.83 -23.62
CA SER A 353 4.05 33.05 -24.82
C SER A 353 4.51 31.62 -24.48
N TYR A 354 5.01 31.38 -23.29
CA TYR A 354 5.57 30.10 -22.85
C TYR A 354 4.63 29.26 -21.98
N ILE A 355 3.82 29.86 -21.11
CA ILE A 355 3.04 29.12 -20.14
C ILE A 355 1.53 29.12 -20.43
N ASP A 356 0.88 28.03 -20.06
CA ASP A 356 -0.59 27.94 -19.96
C ASP A 356 -1.03 28.59 -18.64
N VAL A 357 -1.35 29.88 -18.68
CA VAL A 357 -1.65 30.66 -17.48
C VAL A 357 -2.74 30.04 -16.59
N PRO A 358 -3.86 29.50 -17.11
CA PRO A 358 -4.86 28.85 -16.27
C PRO A 358 -4.32 27.72 -15.41
N SER A 359 -3.51 26.81 -15.96
CA SER A 359 -2.93 25.71 -15.18
C SER A 359 -1.96 26.21 -14.10
N TRP A 360 -1.19 27.25 -14.39
CA TRP A 360 -0.26 27.86 -13.42
C TRP A 360 -1.01 28.53 -12.26
N VAL A 361 -2.10 29.24 -12.55
CA VAL A 361 -2.94 29.87 -11.52
C VAL A 361 -3.58 28.81 -10.62
N ASP A 362 -4.20 27.79 -11.19
CA ASP A 362 -4.86 26.75 -10.43
C ASP A 362 -3.87 25.94 -9.58
N TRP A 363 -2.71 25.58 -10.15
CA TRP A 363 -1.65 24.93 -9.39
C TRP A 363 -1.21 25.78 -8.19
N PHE A 364 -0.99 27.08 -8.41
CA PHE A 364 -0.62 28.01 -7.35
C PHE A 364 -1.70 28.09 -6.25
N VAL A 365 -2.96 28.32 -6.64
CA VAL A 365 -4.07 28.48 -5.70
C VAL A 365 -4.22 27.23 -4.83
N ILE A 366 -4.17 26.05 -5.42
CA ILE A 366 -4.29 24.79 -4.69
C ILE A 366 -3.13 24.65 -3.68
N ASN A 367 -1.90 24.84 -4.11
CA ASN A 367 -0.73 24.68 -3.25
C ASN A 367 -0.64 25.76 -2.15
N GLU A 368 -1.03 27.01 -2.46
CA GLU A 368 -1.00 28.09 -1.48
C GLU A 368 -2.10 27.98 -0.42
N ILE A 369 -3.34 27.64 -0.80
CA ILE A 369 -4.45 27.46 0.15
C ILE A 369 -4.15 26.31 1.11
N THR A 370 -3.53 25.25 0.63
CA THR A 370 -3.20 24.07 1.43
C THR A 370 -1.88 24.23 2.18
N LYS A 371 -1.12 25.30 1.89
CA LYS A 371 0.24 25.51 2.42
C LYS A 371 1.11 24.29 2.23
N ASN A 372 1.19 23.79 0.99
CA ASN A 372 2.09 22.71 0.66
C ASN A 372 3.55 23.15 0.84
N VAL A 373 4.21 22.57 1.84
CA VAL A 373 5.56 23.01 2.26
C VAL A 373 6.58 22.81 1.15
N ASP A 374 6.48 21.73 0.41
CA ASP A 374 7.46 21.36 -0.61
C ASP A 374 7.28 22.16 -1.90
N ALA A 375 6.07 22.68 -2.14
CA ALA A 375 5.72 23.36 -3.40
C ALA A 375 6.43 24.71 -3.61
N ARG A 376 7.09 25.28 -2.60
CA ARG A 376 7.86 26.52 -2.79
C ARG A 376 9.06 26.33 -3.71
N SER A 377 9.90 25.32 -3.46
CA SER A 377 11.11 25.07 -4.26
C SER A 377 11.78 23.76 -3.89
N PHE A 378 11.05 22.81 -3.24
CA PHE A 378 11.73 21.66 -2.67
C PHE A 378 11.59 20.43 -3.57
N ALA A 379 10.40 19.89 -3.73
CA ALA A 379 10.20 18.64 -4.48
C ALA A 379 8.75 18.46 -4.94
N SER A 380 8.51 17.47 -5.78
CA SER A 380 7.17 17.08 -6.23
C SER A 380 6.41 18.20 -6.97
N ILE A 381 7.15 19.09 -7.61
CA ILE A 381 6.64 20.22 -8.40
C ILE A 381 6.69 19.83 -9.87
N PHE A 382 5.62 19.24 -10.35
CA PHE A 382 5.54 18.74 -11.73
C PHE A 382 5.07 19.80 -12.73
N PHE A 383 5.55 19.67 -13.95
CA PHE A 383 5.08 20.41 -15.12
C PHE A 383 5.43 19.67 -16.41
N SER A 384 4.69 19.94 -17.46
CA SER A 384 4.87 19.24 -18.73
C SER A 384 5.10 20.22 -19.89
N VAL A 385 5.85 19.74 -20.88
CA VAL A 385 6.16 20.45 -22.12
C VAL A 385 5.91 19.52 -23.29
N ILE A 386 5.05 19.92 -24.20
CA ILE A 386 4.93 19.30 -25.52
C ILE A 386 5.53 20.27 -26.54
N PRO A 387 6.49 19.84 -27.39
CA PRO A 387 7.10 20.72 -28.37
C PRO A 387 6.06 21.48 -29.21
N GLY A 388 6.16 22.82 -29.22
CA GLY A 388 5.20 23.70 -29.91
C GLY A 388 3.95 24.07 -29.09
N GLU A 389 3.79 23.53 -27.90
CA GLU A 389 2.73 23.93 -26.93
C GLU A 389 3.33 24.71 -25.77
N LYS A 390 2.43 25.27 -24.93
CA LYS A 390 2.82 25.99 -23.73
C LYS A 390 3.10 25.04 -22.57
N ILE A 391 3.98 25.45 -21.68
CA ILE A 391 4.30 24.74 -20.44
C ILE A 391 3.04 24.66 -19.57
N LYS A 392 2.59 23.47 -19.25
CA LYS A 392 1.45 23.23 -18.36
C LYS A 392 1.94 22.85 -16.98
N LYS A 393 1.39 23.50 -15.95
CA LYS A 393 1.72 23.20 -14.54
C LYS A 393 0.91 22.00 -14.06
N GLY A 394 1.51 21.14 -13.24
CA GLY A 394 0.91 19.91 -12.74
C GLY A 394 1.53 18.66 -13.33
N PRO A 395 1.06 17.47 -12.88
CA PRO A 395 -0.01 17.28 -11.91
C PRO A 395 0.38 17.71 -10.48
N ILE A 396 -0.63 17.90 -9.64
CA ILE A 396 -0.44 18.10 -8.20
C ILE A 396 -0.11 16.77 -7.53
N TRP A 397 0.83 16.80 -6.57
CA TRP A 397 1.31 15.59 -5.88
C TRP A 397 1.86 15.91 -4.50
N ASP A 398 1.81 14.92 -3.57
CA ASP A 398 2.52 14.90 -2.28
C ASP A 398 2.07 15.97 -1.28
N PHE A 399 0.81 15.86 -0.82
CA PHE A 399 0.19 16.83 0.10
C PHE A 399 0.04 16.31 1.54
N ASP A 400 0.68 15.21 1.90
CA ASP A 400 0.59 14.64 3.24
C ASP A 400 1.16 15.58 4.33
N LEU A 401 2.09 16.47 3.97
CA LEU A 401 2.66 17.50 4.83
C LEU A 401 1.94 18.87 4.75
N SER A 402 0.87 18.99 3.97
CA SER A 402 0.08 20.21 3.82
C SER A 402 -0.96 20.41 4.92
N PHE A 403 -1.79 21.47 4.84
CA PHE A 403 -2.85 21.81 5.81
C PHE A 403 -2.35 21.87 7.26
N GLY A 404 -1.14 22.39 7.47
CA GLY A 404 -0.56 22.53 8.79
C GLY A 404 -0.13 21.23 9.45
N ASN A 405 0.14 20.16 8.68
CA ASN A 405 0.61 18.86 9.19
C ASN A 405 2.13 18.83 9.45
N THR A 406 2.78 19.98 9.48
CA THR A 406 4.19 20.14 9.88
C THR A 406 4.32 21.34 10.83
N ASP A 407 5.41 21.39 11.57
CA ASP A 407 5.73 22.45 12.54
C ASP A 407 6.95 23.29 12.15
N TYR A 408 7.35 23.22 10.88
CA TYR A 408 8.45 24.00 10.31
C TYR A 408 7.98 24.83 9.12
N ALA A 409 8.81 25.80 8.71
CA ALA A 409 8.54 26.70 7.57
C ALA A 409 7.23 27.51 7.70
N ASP A 410 6.80 27.78 8.96
CA ASP A 410 5.55 28.48 9.29
C ASP A 410 4.28 27.84 8.68
N SER A 411 4.37 26.57 8.21
CA SER A 411 3.28 25.88 7.53
C SER A 411 2.09 25.56 8.44
N GLN A 412 2.31 25.52 9.77
CA GLN A 412 1.26 25.36 10.77
C GLN A 412 0.34 26.58 10.87
N TYR A 413 0.76 27.74 10.36
CA TYR A 413 -0.03 28.96 10.39
C TYR A 413 -0.79 29.15 9.07
N ARG A 414 -2.06 29.51 9.16
CA ARG A 414 -2.89 29.77 7.99
C ARG A 414 -2.61 31.14 7.35
N GLU A 415 -1.99 32.06 8.11
CA GLU A 415 -1.67 33.41 7.69
C GLU A 415 -0.38 33.45 6.85
N GLY A 416 -0.25 34.49 6.05
CA GLY A 416 0.92 34.75 5.20
C GLY A 416 0.95 33.88 3.94
N TRP A 417 1.88 34.21 3.07
CA TRP A 417 2.14 33.52 1.82
C TRP A 417 3.28 32.52 2.00
N TRP A 418 3.27 31.42 1.25
CA TRP A 418 4.35 30.44 1.22
C TRP A 418 4.80 30.13 -0.21
N VAL A 419 3.91 29.59 -1.04
CA VAL A 419 4.22 29.20 -2.42
C VAL A 419 4.47 30.41 -3.32
N LYS A 420 3.87 31.54 -2.98
CA LYS A 420 4.14 32.82 -3.65
C LYS A 420 5.62 33.19 -3.73
N TYR A 421 6.44 32.71 -2.78
CA TYR A 421 7.89 32.94 -2.76
C TYR A 421 8.68 31.90 -3.56
N ASN A 422 8.05 31.04 -4.35
CA ASN A 422 8.69 30.32 -5.44
C ASN A 422 9.21 31.34 -6.46
N PRO A 423 10.46 31.25 -6.94
CA PRO A 423 11.05 32.30 -7.79
C PRO A 423 10.22 32.65 -9.02
N TRP A 424 9.66 31.69 -9.70
CA TRP A 424 8.78 31.94 -10.85
C TRP A 424 7.50 32.68 -10.44
N TYR A 425 6.85 32.26 -9.36
CA TYR A 425 5.62 32.90 -8.88
C TYR A 425 5.89 34.28 -8.29
N GLU A 426 6.99 34.48 -7.58
CA GLU A 426 7.37 35.82 -7.07
C GLU A 426 7.52 36.82 -8.22
N ARG A 427 8.03 36.39 -9.38
CA ARG A 427 8.12 37.23 -10.58
C ARG A 427 6.77 37.39 -11.26
N LEU A 428 5.98 36.31 -11.46
CA LEU A 428 4.65 36.36 -12.07
C LEU A 428 3.71 37.34 -11.34
N PHE A 429 3.73 37.36 -10.01
CA PHE A 429 2.93 38.29 -9.20
C PHE A 429 3.32 39.77 -9.33
N GLN A 430 4.35 40.08 -10.08
CA GLN A 430 4.64 41.46 -10.45
C GLN A 430 3.83 41.95 -11.67
N ASP A 431 3.19 41.02 -12.41
CA ASP A 431 2.20 41.35 -13.43
C ASP A 431 0.82 41.45 -12.77
N PRO A 432 0.16 42.66 -12.81
CA PRO A 432 -1.19 42.81 -12.27
C PRO A 432 -2.26 41.97 -12.98
N GLU A 433 -1.95 41.47 -14.17
CA GLU A 433 -2.88 40.64 -14.96
C GLU A 433 -2.72 39.13 -14.67
N PHE A 434 -1.67 38.73 -13.97
CA PHE A 434 -1.48 37.37 -13.50
C PHE A 434 -2.24 37.14 -12.19
#